data_46f96fb98be0b1f01d43e32c301132cc
#
_entry.id   46f96fb98be0b1f01d43e32c301132cc
#
_cell.length_a   1.000
_cell.length_b   1.000
_cell.length_c   1.000
_cell.angle_alpha   90.00
_cell.angle_beta   90.00
_cell.angle_gamma   90.00
#
_symmetry.space_group_name_H-M   'P 1'
#
loop_
_entity.id
_entity.type
_entity.pdbx_description
1 polymer ?
#
loop_
_entity_poly.entity_id
_entity_poly.type
_entity_poly.pdbx_seq_one_letter_code
_entity_poly.pdbx_strand_id
1 'polypeptide(L)'
;MAKIRKDSKGRNLRPGEYQRGDGLYAYAYTLHGKRKWIYSSDLADLRKQAKQIEKDRDEGIRTQDASKITLNDMFETYMATKSKLKESTRNNYLYMWKKYIKDTDLACKPIGNIKKSDIQKFYKHLLDHGFATNSLDGINNLIHPTLEMAVDDDLLRKNPSKGVYRAMKDGDAKTRIALTIAEQQAFLNYIINSHTYNHWATVFVTLLGTGLRVGECVGLTKTDILLDQKAISVNHTLIYRQLDGKCQFQITTPKTQKGNRLVPMLPDVERYLRAHLEVMDDLYSKPCPTIQGYTDFIFRNRLGELMNPHCLNRAIERISRDYNAQETELAAKEDREPLLLPHFSVHNLRHTFCTRLFEVEPDCKFIQQVMGHADISTTMDIYTHITQEKMNSTVQSISKKLDLF
;
A
#
# COMPACT_ATOMS: atom_id res chain seq x y z
N MET A 1 63.10 22.27 -15.62
CA MET A 1 62.28 21.07 -15.79
C MET A 1 62.10 20.41 -14.42
N ALA A 2 60.87 20.16 -13.98
CA ALA A 2 60.61 19.48 -12.70
C ALA A 2 61.11 18.06 -12.74
N LYS A 3 61.93 17.65 -11.77
CA LYS A 3 62.54 16.32 -11.66
C LYS A 3 61.46 15.28 -11.54
N ILE A 4 61.30 14.37 -12.54
CA ILE A 4 60.32 13.29 -12.53
C ILE A 4 60.64 12.37 -11.35
N ARG A 5 59.72 12.24 -10.41
CA ARG A 5 59.84 11.35 -9.25
C ARG A 5 59.53 9.93 -9.69
N LYS A 6 60.33 8.95 -9.24
CA LYS A 6 60.16 7.54 -9.48
C LYS A 6 59.88 6.81 -8.17
N ASP A 7 59.11 5.72 -8.25
CA ASP A 7 58.92 4.79 -7.13
C ASP A 7 60.11 3.85 -6.96
N SER A 8 60.09 3.01 -5.93
CA SER A 8 61.12 2.01 -5.64
C SER A 8 61.28 0.96 -6.76
N LYS A 9 60.30 0.82 -7.68
CA LYS A 9 60.32 -0.05 -8.84
C LYS A 9 60.67 0.67 -10.13
N GLY A 10 61.14 1.96 -10.07
CA GLY A 10 61.55 2.75 -11.23
C GLY A 10 60.39 3.35 -12.04
N ARG A 11 59.14 3.22 -11.62
CA ARG A 11 57.95 3.74 -12.33
C ARG A 11 57.81 5.25 -12.04
N ASN A 12 57.41 6.01 -13.06
CA ASN A 12 57.18 7.46 -12.94
C ASN A 12 55.94 7.75 -12.10
N LEU A 13 56.07 8.58 -11.08
CA LEU A 13 54.96 9.12 -10.27
C LEU A 13 54.41 10.40 -10.90
N ARG A 14 53.09 10.51 -10.96
CA ARG A 14 52.36 11.67 -11.49
C ARG A 14 52.30 12.80 -10.44
N PRO A 15 51.94 14.03 -10.81
CA PRO A 15 51.65 15.09 -9.86
C PRO A 15 50.62 14.62 -8.81
N GLY A 16 50.92 14.90 -7.52
CA GLY A 16 50.06 14.43 -6.42
C GLY A 16 50.33 13.01 -5.91
N GLU A 17 51.01 12.15 -6.69
CA GLU A 17 51.39 10.80 -6.26
C GLU A 17 52.69 10.78 -5.44
N TYR A 18 52.74 9.96 -4.41
CA TYR A 18 53.90 9.76 -3.53
C TYR A 18 54.03 8.28 -3.18
N GLN A 19 55.25 7.81 -2.99
CA GLN A 19 55.50 6.55 -2.29
C GLN A 19 56.07 6.86 -0.90
N ARG A 20 55.48 6.27 0.12
CA ARG A 20 55.89 6.40 1.52
C ARG A 20 57.03 5.40 1.81
N GLY A 21 57.75 5.65 2.92
CA GLY A 21 58.85 4.77 3.35
C GLY A 21 58.40 3.35 3.74
N ASP A 22 57.11 3.16 4.07
CA ASP A 22 56.46 1.86 4.35
C ASP A 22 56.01 1.11 3.06
N GLY A 23 56.34 1.65 1.88
CA GLY A 23 56.02 1.06 0.60
C GLY A 23 54.59 1.39 0.07
N LEU A 24 53.74 2.02 0.86
CA LEU A 24 52.42 2.45 0.42
C LEU A 24 52.51 3.65 -0.54
N TYR A 25 51.61 3.64 -1.56
CA TYR A 25 51.41 4.78 -2.40
C TYR A 25 50.34 5.71 -1.83
N ALA A 26 50.54 7.01 -1.98
CA ALA A 26 49.63 8.05 -1.54
C ALA A 26 49.33 9.02 -2.68
N TYR A 27 48.13 9.50 -2.79
CA TYR A 27 47.73 10.57 -3.70
C TYR A 27 47.10 11.72 -2.91
N ALA A 28 47.65 12.92 -3.10
CA ALA A 28 47.16 14.13 -2.47
C ALA A 28 46.23 14.89 -3.41
N TYR A 29 45.11 15.33 -2.90
CA TYR A 29 44.18 16.19 -3.63
C TYR A 29 43.57 17.23 -2.69
N THR A 30 43.03 18.30 -3.26
CA THR A 30 42.38 19.37 -2.48
C THR A 30 40.89 19.27 -2.65
N LEU A 31 40.17 19.26 -1.51
CA LEU A 31 38.69 19.27 -1.50
C LEU A 31 38.23 20.33 -0.50
N HIS A 32 37.35 21.25 -0.93
CA HIS A 32 36.85 22.38 -0.13
C HIS A 32 37.98 23.15 0.59
N GLY A 33 39.07 23.42 -0.11
CA GLY A 33 40.23 24.14 0.42
C GLY A 33 41.11 23.33 1.38
N LYS A 34 40.77 22.09 1.70
CA LYS A 34 41.56 21.22 2.60
C LYS A 34 42.24 20.12 1.79
N ARG A 35 43.55 19.92 2.08
CA ARG A 35 44.36 18.85 1.49
C ARG A 35 43.97 17.51 2.10
N LYS A 36 43.67 16.51 1.25
CA LYS A 36 43.30 15.15 1.62
C LYS A 36 44.19 14.14 0.91
N TRP A 37 44.20 12.91 1.41
CA TRP A 37 45.04 11.84 0.93
C TRP A 37 44.25 10.55 0.80
N ILE A 38 44.54 9.78 -0.22
CA ILE A 38 44.16 8.37 -0.33
C ILE A 38 45.43 7.53 -0.38
N TYR A 39 45.32 6.27 0.04
CA TYR A 39 46.43 5.34 0.14
C TYR A 39 46.07 4.02 -0.52
N SER A 40 47.06 3.38 -1.18
CA SER A 40 46.93 2.02 -1.70
C SER A 40 48.30 1.32 -1.66
N SER A 41 48.30 0.02 -1.50
CA SER A 41 49.51 -0.81 -1.65
C SER A 41 49.91 -1.01 -3.13
N ASP A 42 48.99 -0.74 -4.06
CA ASP A 42 49.26 -0.80 -5.50
C ASP A 42 49.08 0.54 -6.20
N LEU A 43 50.05 0.90 -7.06
CA LEU A 43 50.02 2.15 -7.81
C LEU A 43 48.90 2.19 -8.86
N ALA A 44 48.54 1.07 -9.45
CA ALA A 44 47.44 1.00 -10.45
C ALA A 44 46.10 1.24 -9.77
N ASP A 45 45.90 0.67 -8.59
CA ASP A 45 44.68 0.89 -7.79
C ASP A 45 44.61 2.33 -7.30
N LEU A 46 45.71 2.92 -6.79
CA LEU A 46 45.76 4.32 -6.41
C LEU A 46 45.35 5.24 -7.55
N ARG A 47 45.87 4.99 -8.77
CA ARG A 47 45.54 5.74 -9.97
C ARG A 47 44.08 5.63 -10.38
N LYS A 48 43.49 4.45 -10.21
CA LYS A 48 42.06 4.22 -10.45
C LYS A 48 41.21 5.05 -9.48
N GLN A 49 41.56 5.04 -8.20
CA GLN A 49 40.89 5.85 -7.17
C GLN A 49 41.08 7.34 -7.41
N ALA A 50 42.30 7.80 -7.74
CA ALA A 50 42.58 9.20 -8.07
C ALA A 50 41.76 9.69 -9.27
N LYS A 51 41.73 8.92 -10.36
CA LYS A 51 40.93 9.24 -11.54
C LYS A 51 39.44 9.33 -11.21
N GLN A 52 38.94 8.46 -10.29
CA GLN A 52 37.54 8.52 -9.85
C GLN A 52 37.28 9.81 -9.04
N ILE A 53 38.18 10.19 -8.14
CA ILE A 53 38.05 11.43 -7.36
C ILE A 53 38.08 12.68 -8.27
N GLU A 54 38.97 12.70 -9.26
CA GLU A 54 39.02 13.78 -10.25
C GLU A 54 37.72 13.88 -11.03
N LYS A 55 37.22 12.74 -11.51
CA LYS A 55 35.94 12.65 -12.21
C LYS A 55 34.77 13.09 -11.33
N ASP A 56 34.73 12.67 -10.05
CA ASP A 56 33.69 13.06 -9.09
C ASP A 56 33.72 14.57 -8.87
N ARG A 57 34.93 15.15 -8.74
CA ARG A 57 35.11 16.59 -8.58
C ARG A 57 34.66 17.38 -9.81
N ASP A 58 35.02 16.93 -11.00
CA ASP A 58 34.69 17.60 -12.26
C ASP A 58 33.18 17.51 -12.55
N GLU A 59 32.52 16.46 -12.06
CA GLU A 59 31.07 16.27 -12.13
C GLU A 59 30.33 16.87 -10.91
N GLY A 60 31.04 17.51 -9.97
CA GLY A 60 30.44 18.13 -8.77
C GLY A 60 29.99 17.17 -7.69
N ILE A 61 30.27 15.85 -7.81
CA ILE A 61 29.75 14.84 -6.89
C ILE A 61 30.49 14.83 -5.54
N ARG A 62 29.73 14.91 -4.44
CA ARG A 62 30.25 15.02 -3.06
C ARG A 62 30.40 13.65 -2.38
N THR A 63 31.13 12.72 -3.00
CA THR A 63 31.29 11.34 -2.51
C THR A 63 31.86 11.23 -1.09
N GLN A 64 32.63 12.21 -0.64
CA GLN A 64 33.16 12.23 0.72
C GLN A 64 32.10 12.58 1.77
N ASP A 65 31.12 13.40 1.44
CA ASP A 65 29.98 13.67 2.33
C ASP A 65 29.10 12.43 2.41
N ALA A 66 28.89 11.74 1.28
CA ALA A 66 28.18 10.47 1.22
C ALA A 66 28.80 9.36 2.08
N SER A 67 30.12 9.44 2.38
CA SER A 67 30.80 8.46 3.26
C SER A 67 30.53 8.68 4.76
N LYS A 68 29.90 9.79 5.14
CA LYS A 68 29.59 10.14 6.53
C LYS A 68 28.09 10.10 6.84
N ILE A 69 27.26 10.32 5.81
CA ILE A 69 25.81 10.37 5.92
C ILE A 69 25.28 8.93 5.84
N THR A 70 24.60 8.47 6.87
CA THR A 70 23.94 7.15 6.87
C THR A 70 22.62 7.19 6.10
N LEU A 71 22.06 6.02 5.78
CA LEU A 71 20.74 5.96 5.19
C LEU A 71 19.66 6.49 6.15
N ASN A 72 19.85 6.35 7.46
CA ASN A 72 18.96 6.97 8.46
C ASN A 72 19.00 8.50 8.37
N ASP A 73 20.19 9.11 8.34
CA ASP A 73 20.32 10.56 8.25
C ASP A 73 19.71 11.11 6.95
N MET A 74 19.90 10.37 5.85
CA MET A 74 19.31 10.73 4.55
C MET A 74 17.80 10.61 4.56
N PHE A 75 17.23 9.60 5.23
CA PHE A 75 15.77 9.48 5.39
C PHE A 75 15.19 10.61 6.24
N GLU A 76 15.86 11.04 7.32
CA GLU A 76 15.43 12.19 8.12
C GLU A 76 15.38 13.45 7.27
N THR A 77 16.41 13.67 6.44
CA THR A 77 16.47 14.78 5.48
C THR A 77 15.32 14.67 4.47
N TYR A 78 15.10 13.50 3.88
CA TYR A 78 14.00 13.25 2.96
C TYR A 78 12.64 13.55 3.59
N MET A 79 12.39 13.09 4.82
CA MET A 79 11.13 13.35 5.53
C MET A 79 10.93 14.83 5.88
N ALA A 80 12.00 15.58 6.12
CA ALA A 80 11.94 17.03 6.37
C ALA A 80 11.46 17.80 5.12
N THR A 81 11.83 17.35 3.91
CA THR A 81 11.38 18.00 2.65
C THR A 81 9.90 17.72 2.33
N LYS A 82 9.28 16.71 2.95
CA LYS A 82 7.90 16.29 2.68
C LYS A 82 6.86 17.03 3.52
N SER A 83 6.88 18.36 3.50
CA SER A 83 5.96 19.22 4.28
C SER A 83 4.47 19.05 3.93
N LYS A 84 4.16 18.66 2.68
CA LYS A 84 2.78 18.50 2.18
C LYS A 84 2.20 17.09 2.36
N LEU A 85 2.93 16.16 2.99
CA LEU A 85 2.38 14.83 3.27
C LEU A 85 1.21 14.91 4.24
N LYS A 86 0.13 14.17 3.96
CA LYS A 86 -0.91 13.95 4.95
C LYS A 86 -0.30 13.31 6.20
N GLU A 87 -0.72 13.77 7.36
CA GLU A 87 -0.25 13.26 8.65
C GLU A 87 -0.31 11.72 8.75
N SER A 88 -1.39 11.11 8.23
CA SER A 88 -1.52 9.65 8.19
C SER A 88 -0.44 8.96 7.38
N THR A 89 -0.05 9.53 6.25
CA THR A 89 1.03 8.98 5.39
C THR A 89 2.37 9.17 6.07
N ARG A 90 2.60 10.35 6.66
CA ARG A 90 3.83 10.65 7.42
C ARG A 90 4.01 9.68 8.58
N ASN A 91 2.97 9.47 9.39
CA ASN A 91 2.99 8.55 10.53
C ASN A 91 3.24 7.10 10.09
N ASN A 92 2.63 6.67 8.97
CA ASN A 92 2.88 5.34 8.41
C ASN A 92 4.34 5.19 7.94
N TYR A 93 4.91 6.19 7.27
CA TYR A 93 6.30 6.18 6.82
C TYR A 93 7.26 6.07 8.00
N LEU A 94 7.06 6.90 9.03
CA LEU A 94 7.87 6.87 10.27
C LEU A 94 7.73 5.53 11.00
N TYR A 95 6.52 4.98 11.08
CA TYR A 95 6.27 3.67 11.69
C TYR A 95 7.00 2.56 10.93
N MET A 96 6.85 2.51 9.60
CA MET A 96 7.49 1.48 8.77
C MET A 96 9.02 1.59 8.85
N TRP A 97 9.56 2.81 8.78
CA TRP A 97 10.99 3.04 8.94
C TRP A 97 11.50 2.56 10.29
N LYS A 98 10.86 3.00 11.38
CA LYS A 98 11.23 2.61 12.75
C LYS A 98 11.15 1.10 12.97
N LYS A 99 10.11 0.46 12.44
CA LYS A 99 9.85 -0.96 12.71
C LYS A 99 10.72 -1.91 11.89
N TYR A 100 11.03 -1.55 10.63
CA TYR A 100 11.61 -2.50 9.69
C TYR A 100 12.99 -2.10 9.15
N ILE A 101 13.39 -0.82 9.26
CA ILE A 101 14.59 -0.32 8.58
C ILE A 101 15.60 0.24 9.57
N LYS A 102 15.20 1.10 10.50
CA LYS A 102 16.04 1.98 11.32
C LYS A 102 17.24 1.28 11.97
N ASP A 103 17.02 0.09 12.54
CA ASP A 103 18.02 -0.62 13.35
C ASP A 103 18.75 -1.70 12.53
N THR A 104 18.67 -1.65 11.19
CA THR A 104 19.35 -2.60 10.31
C THR A 104 20.74 -2.12 9.90
N ASP A 105 21.62 -3.06 9.57
CA ASP A 105 22.96 -2.74 9.04
C ASP A 105 22.89 -1.85 7.80
N LEU A 106 21.82 -2.01 6.96
CA LEU A 106 21.61 -1.18 5.79
C LEU A 106 21.37 0.28 6.17
N ALA A 107 20.56 0.53 7.18
CA ALA A 107 20.17 1.88 7.59
C ALA A 107 21.31 2.63 8.31
N CYS A 108 22.16 1.90 9.02
CA CYS A 108 23.35 2.44 9.69
C CYS A 108 24.55 2.60 8.76
N LYS A 109 24.46 2.07 7.53
CA LYS A 109 25.54 2.13 6.55
C LYS A 109 25.60 3.52 5.89
N PRO A 110 26.82 4.11 5.73
CA PRO A 110 26.99 5.30 4.92
C PRO A 110 26.47 5.10 3.50
N ILE A 111 25.71 6.08 2.98
CA ILE A 111 25.05 5.97 1.67
C ILE A 111 26.04 5.73 0.52
N GLY A 112 27.23 6.32 0.59
CA GLY A 112 28.29 6.11 -0.39
C GLY A 112 28.82 4.66 -0.45
N ASN A 113 28.58 3.87 0.59
CA ASN A 113 29.01 2.47 0.69
C ASN A 113 27.89 1.46 0.39
N ILE A 114 26.67 1.95 0.19
CA ILE A 114 25.51 1.08 -0.12
C ILE A 114 25.61 0.60 -1.56
N LYS A 115 25.62 -0.71 -1.73
CA LYS A 115 25.62 -1.39 -3.03
C LYS A 115 24.23 -1.95 -3.33
N LYS A 116 23.95 -2.19 -4.60
CA LYS A 116 22.74 -2.88 -5.04
C LYS A 116 22.54 -4.22 -4.32
N SER A 117 23.62 -4.96 -4.12
CA SER A 117 23.62 -6.25 -3.39
C SER A 117 23.22 -6.13 -1.91
N ASP A 118 23.50 -5.00 -1.26
CA ASP A 118 23.09 -4.81 0.15
C ASP A 118 21.57 -4.69 0.25
N ILE A 119 20.96 -3.92 -0.67
CA ILE A 119 19.51 -3.75 -0.75
C ILE A 119 18.83 -5.06 -1.13
N GLN A 120 19.40 -5.83 -2.08
CA GLN A 120 18.90 -7.16 -2.43
C GLN A 120 18.90 -8.10 -1.24
N LYS A 121 20.01 -8.14 -0.48
CA LYS A 121 20.11 -8.96 0.73
C LYS A 121 19.08 -8.56 1.79
N PHE A 122 18.91 -7.26 1.99
CA PHE A 122 17.91 -6.74 2.94
C PHE A 122 16.49 -7.12 2.54
N TYR A 123 16.09 -6.94 1.27
CA TYR A 123 14.77 -7.33 0.80
C TYR A 123 14.55 -8.83 0.87
N LYS A 124 15.56 -9.63 0.49
CA LYS A 124 15.49 -11.09 0.63
C LYS A 124 15.30 -11.50 2.09
N HIS A 125 16.06 -10.90 3.01
CA HIS A 125 15.89 -11.16 4.44
C HIS A 125 14.45 -10.90 4.92
N LEU A 126 13.82 -9.81 4.49
CA LEU A 126 12.43 -9.53 4.83
C LEU A 126 11.48 -10.62 4.29
N LEU A 127 11.64 -11.04 3.04
CA LEU A 127 10.83 -12.07 2.42
C LEU A 127 11.00 -13.43 3.11
N ASP A 128 12.24 -13.82 3.41
CA ASP A 128 12.59 -15.07 4.11
C ASP A 128 11.97 -15.13 5.53
N HIS A 129 11.70 -13.97 6.14
CA HIS A 129 11.00 -13.82 7.43
C HIS A 129 9.50 -13.59 7.30
N GLY A 130 8.89 -13.95 6.16
CA GLY A 130 7.44 -13.93 5.95
C GLY A 130 6.85 -12.57 5.57
N PHE A 131 7.69 -11.59 5.20
CA PHE A 131 7.19 -10.32 4.72
C PHE A 131 6.57 -10.49 3.33
N ALA A 132 5.32 -10.09 3.15
CA ALA A 132 4.64 -10.24 1.87
C ALA A 132 5.28 -9.34 0.80
N THR A 133 5.40 -9.84 -0.43
CA THR A 133 5.97 -9.10 -1.57
C THR A 133 5.29 -7.74 -1.80
N ASN A 134 3.96 -7.68 -1.67
CA ASN A 134 3.22 -6.42 -1.77
C ASN A 134 3.55 -5.42 -0.63
N SER A 135 3.93 -5.93 0.55
CA SER A 135 4.36 -5.07 1.68
C SER A 135 5.78 -4.56 1.47
N LEU A 136 6.61 -5.31 0.72
CA LEU A 136 7.95 -4.88 0.34
C LEU A 136 7.93 -3.62 -0.54
N ASP A 137 6.86 -3.42 -1.34
CA ASP A 137 6.65 -2.17 -2.08
C ASP A 137 6.63 -0.96 -1.15
N GLY A 138 5.95 -1.07 0.00
CA GLY A 138 5.94 -0.01 1.02
C GLY A 138 7.34 0.32 1.55
N ILE A 139 8.20 -0.68 1.75
CA ILE A 139 9.60 -0.49 2.16
C ILE A 139 10.42 0.17 1.04
N ASN A 140 10.25 -0.33 -0.20
CA ASN A 140 10.92 0.25 -1.36
C ASN A 140 10.50 1.71 -1.61
N ASN A 141 9.25 2.07 -1.37
CA ASN A 141 8.74 3.44 -1.46
C ASN A 141 9.31 4.39 -0.39
N LEU A 142 10.05 3.86 0.59
CA LEU A 142 10.84 4.67 1.53
C LEU A 142 12.31 4.72 1.14
N ILE A 143 12.93 3.59 0.84
CA ILE A 143 14.37 3.49 0.53
C ILE A 143 14.69 4.13 -0.83
N HIS A 144 13.90 3.81 -1.87
CA HIS A 144 14.18 4.28 -3.23
C HIS A 144 14.18 5.81 -3.36
N PRO A 145 13.12 6.53 -2.94
CA PRO A 145 13.13 8.00 -3.06
C PRO A 145 14.10 8.69 -2.10
N THR A 146 14.45 8.06 -0.96
CA THR A 146 15.51 8.57 -0.08
C THR A 146 16.87 8.54 -0.78
N LEU A 147 17.19 7.45 -1.47
CA LEU A 147 18.43 7.33 -2.24
C LEU A 147 18.39 8.11 -3.55
N GLU A 148 17.21 8.33 -4.15
CA GLU A 148 17.07 9.20 -5.30
C GLU A 148 17.36 10.65 -4.95
N MET A 149 16.85 11.13 -3.81
CA MET A 149 17.22 12.44 -3.28
C MET A 149 18.75 12.59 -3.06
N ALA A 150 19.43 11.52 -2.63
CA ALA A 150 20.88 11.55 -2.51
C ALA A 150 21.58 11.64 -3.88
N VAL A 151 20.97 11.18 -4.96
CA VAL A 151 21.46 11.40 -6.33
C VAL A 151 21.19 12.83 -6.77
N ASP A 152 20.00 13.37 -6.52
CA ASP A 152 19.61 14.74 -6.85
C ASP A 152 20.47 15.78 -6.09
N ASP A 153 20.93 15.43 -4.89
CA ASP A 153 21.82 16.25 -4.06
C ASP A 153 23.32 16.07 -4.39
N ASP A 154 23.65 15.40 -5.47
CA ASP A 154 25.03 15.09 -5.91
C ASP A 154 25.87 14.31 -4.87
N LEU A 155 25.23 13.56 -3.99
CA LEU A 155 25.88 12.66 -3.04
C LEU A 155 26.20 11.28 -3.67
N LEU A 156 25.35 10.83 -4.57
CA LEU A 156 25.48 9.54 -5.28
C LEU A 156 25.40 9.74 -6.79
N ARG A 157 26.20 9.01 -7.55
CA ARG A 157 26.11 9.01 -9.03
C ARG A 157 24.86 8.35 -9.57
N LYS A 158 24.36 7.36 -8.87
CA LYS A 158 23.17 6.57 -9.24
C LYS A 158 22.58 5.90 -8.02
N ASN A 159 21.30 5.74 -8.08
CA ASN A 159 20.54 5.10 -7.03
C ASN A 159 20.78 3.57 -7.01
N PRO A 160 21.39 3.02 -5.93
CA PRO A 160 21.66 1.58 -5.85
C PRO A 160 20.40 0.72 -5.71
N SER A 161 19.24 1.30 -5.33
CA SER A 161 17.97 0.58 -5.24
C SER A 161 17.25 0.39 -6.58
N LYS A 162 17.71 1.08 -7.63
CA LYS A 162 17.04 1.06 -8.93
C LYS A 162 16.90 -0.35 -9.49
N GLY A 163 15.66 -0.76 -9.73
CA GLY A 163 15.29 -2.05 -10.30
C GLY A 163 15.42 -3.25 -9.35
N VAL A 164 15.79 -3.05 -8.07
CA VAL A 164 15.93 -4.15 -7.09
C VAL A 164 14.56 -4.74 -6.78
N TYR A 165 13.60 -3.92 -6.37
CA TYR A 165 12.25 -4.38 -6.06
C TYR A 165 11.59 -5.09 -7.24
N ARG A 166 11.69 -4.49 -8.44
CA ARG A 166 11.09 -5.09 -9.65
C ARG A 166 11.65 -6.49 -9.96
N ALA A 167 12.95 -6.71 -9.72
CA ALA A 167 13.59 -8.00 -9.94
C ALA A 167 13.24 -9.04 -8.86
N MET A 168 12.71 -8.62 -7.71
CA MET A 168 12.31 -9.49 -6.59
C MET A 168 10.79 -9.69 -6.51
N LYS A 169 10.02 -9.00 -7.35
CA LYS A 169 8.58 -9.19 -7.46
C LYS A 169 8.33 -10.48 -8.24
N ASP A 170 8.37 -11.62 -7.53
CA ASP A 170 7.95 -12.90 -8.07
C ASP A 170 6.43 -13.02 -8.04
N GLY A 171 5.88 -13.41 -9.18
CA GLY A 171 4.49 -13.85 -9.33
C GLY A 171 3.44 -12.74 -9.41
N ASP A 172 2.30 -13.14 -9.87
CA ASP A 172 1.10 -12.32 -9.95
C ASP A 172 0.64 -11.92 -8.54
N ALA A 173 0.41 -10.63 -8.35
CA ALA A 173 -0.26 -10.16 -7.16
C ALA A 173 -1.54 -10.98 -7.00
N LYS A 174 -1.78 -11.57 -5.82
CA LYS A 174 -3.05 -12.27 -5.54
C LYS A 174 -4.18 -11.35 -5.94
N THR A 175 -4.86 -11.69 -7.01
CA THR A 175 -6.00 -10.92 -7.52
C THR A 175 -7.07 -10.91 -6.43
N ARG A 176 -7.62 -9.75 -6.14
CA ARG A 176 -8.74 -9.64 -5.19
C ARG A 176 -9.95 -10.24 -5.86
N ILE A 177 -10.39 -11.41 -5.40
CA ILE A 177 -11.52 -12.16 -5.96
C ILE A 177 -12.81 -11.45 -5.55
N ALA A 178 -13.69 -11.19 -6.53
CA ALA A 178 -15.09 -10.87 -6.29
C ALA A 178 -15.82 -12.17 -5.89
N LEU A 179 -16.78 -12.05 -4.98
CA LEU A 179 -17.65 -13.19 -4.68
C LEU A 179 -18.50 -13.55 -5.91
N THR A 180 -18.69 -14.83 -6.14
CA THR A 180 -19.70 -15.32 -7.09
C THR A 180 -21.11 -14.93 -6.63
N ILE A 181 -22.09 -14.99 -7.51
CA ILE A 181 -23.50 -14.71 -7.16
C ILE A 181 -23.96 -15.66 -6.05
N ALA A 182 -23.62 -16.94 -6.16
CA ALA A 182 -24.00 -17.95 -5.18
C ALA A 182 -23.37 -17.70 -3.80
N GLU A 183 -22.07 -17.38 -3.75
CA GLU A 183 -21.37 -17.03 -2.50
C GLU A 183 -21.93 -15.74 -1.86
N GLN A 184 -22.22 -14.71 -2.67
CA GLN A 184 -22.84 -13.48 -2.21
C GLN A 184 -24.21 -13.73 -1.59
N GLN A 185 -25.04 -14.52 -2.25
CA GLN A 185 -26.38 -14.90 -1.77
C GLN A 185 -26.30 -15.75 -0.50
N ALA A 186 -25.39 -16.73 -0.46
CA ALA A 186 -25.16 -17.57 0.70
C ALA A 186 -24.75 -16.74 1.92
N PHE A 187 -23.81 -15.81 1.75
CA PHE A 187 -23.36 -14.92 2.81
C PHE A 187 -24.50 -14.04 3.36
N LEU A 188 -25.25 -13.37 2.47
CA LEU A 188 -26.34 -12.49 2.89
C LEU A 188 -27.48 -13.29 3.53
N ASN A 189 -27.92 -14.41 2.91
CA ASN A 189 -29.00 -15.24 3.44
C ASN A 189 -28.65 -15.79 4.82
N TYR A 190 -27.40 -16.23 5.02
CA TYR A 190 -26.96 -16.71 6.32
C TYR A 190 -27.04 -15.63 7.39
N ILE A 191 -26.60 -14.40 7.09
CA ILE A 191 -26.68 -13.27 8.01
C ILE A 191 -28.12 -12.91 8.34
N ILE A 192 -28.96 -12.77 7.31
CA ILE A 192 -30.34 -12.31 7.44
C ILE A 192 -31.17 -13.28 8.29
N ASN A 193 -30.98 -14.59 8.11
CA ASN A 193 -31.73 -15.63 8.81
C ASN A 193 -31.10 -16.04 10.17
N SER A 194 -29.93 -15.52 10.51
CA SER A 194 -29.25 -15.87 11.74
C SER A 194 -29.69 -15.00 12.91
N HIS A 195 -30.17 -15.60 13.99
CA HIS A 195 -30.43 -14.87 15.25
C HIS A 195 -29.15 -14.21 15.83
N THR A 196 -27.98 -14.76 15.54
CA THR A 196 -26.68 -14.24 16.04
C THR A 196 -26.16 -13.10 15.18
N TYR A 197 -26.38 -13.16 13.87
CA TYR A 197 -25.71 -12.27 12.91
C TYR A 197 -26.61 -11.26 12.21
N ASN A 198 -27.94 -11.33 12.39
CA ASN A 198 -28.89 -10.44 11.70
C ASN A 198 -28.63 -8.95 11.91
N HIS A 199 -28.06 -8.57 13.04
CA HIS A 199 -27.68 -7.18 13.34
C HIS A 199 -26.58 -6.63 12.40
N TRP A 200 -25.89 -7.50 11.65
CA TRP A 200 -24.93 -7.12 10.60
C TRP A 200 -25.59 -6.95 9.23
N ALA A 201 -26.86 -7.35 9.06
CA ALA A 201 -27.52 -7.40 7.76
C ALA A 201 -27.50 -6.04 7.06
N THR A 202 -27.93 -4.97 7.72
CA THR A 202 -28.02 -3.64 7.13
C THR A 202 -26.64 -3.12 6.64
N VAL A 203 -25.58 -3.29 7.43
CA VAL A 203 -24.25 -2.80 7.03
C VAL A 203 -23.67 -3.60 5.86
N PHE A 204 -23.85 -4.93 5.83
CA PHE A 204 -23.35 -5.74 4.72
C PHE A 204 -24.19 -5.62 3.45
N VAL A 205 -25.52 -5.47 3.55
CA VAL A 205 -26.38 -5.13 2.42
C VAL A 205 -25.98 -3.77 1.84
N THR A 206 -25.74 -2.78 2.69
CA THR A 206 -25.26 -1.46 2.24
C THR A 206 -23.92 -1.57 1.51
N LEU A 207 -22.93 -2.26 2.07
CA LEU A 207 -21.61 -2.42 1.46
C LEU A 207 -21.68 -3.14 0.10
N LEU A 208 -22.44 -4.24 0.03
CA LEU A 208 -22.60 -5.02 -1.21
C LEU A 208 -23.46 -4.32 -2.27
N GLY A 209 -24.43 -3.52 -1.86
CA GLY A 209 -25.35 -2.85 -2.79
C GLY A 209 -24.93 -1.43 -3.19
N THR A 210 -23.81 -0.90 -2.65
CA THR A 210 -23.34 0.46 -2.95
C THR A 210 -21.86 0.53 -3.30
N GLY A 211 -21.08 -0.49 -2.96
CA GLY A 211 -19.64 -0.51 -3.15
C GLY A 211 -18.89 0.57 -2.34
N LEU A 212 -19.46 1.11 -1.28
CA LEU A 212 -18.81 2.06 -0.39
C LEU A 212 -17.50 1.49 0.19
N ARG A 213 -16.51 2.35 0.44
CA ARG A 213 -15.36 1.95 1.27
C ARG A 213 -15.83 1.75 2.71
N VAL A 214 -15.20 0.83 3.44
CA VAL A 214 -15.61 0.52 4.81
C VAL A 214 -15.74 1.77 5.69
N GLY A 215 -14.77 2.68 5.64
CA GLY A 215 -14.80 3.91 6.42
C GLY A 215 -15.86 4.92 5.95
N GLU A 216 -16.21 4.93 4.66
CA GLU A 216 -17.34 5.71 4.13
C GLU A 216 -18.65 5.14 4.68
N CYS A 217 -18.83 3.81 4.64
CA CYS A 217 -20.04 3.15 5.11
C CYS A 217 -20.27 3.34 6.61
N VAL A 218 -19.28 2.99 7.46
CA VAL A 218 -19.44 3.13 8.92
C VAL A 218 -19.45 4.59 9.39
N GLY A 219 -19.04 5.51 8.53
CA GLY A 219 -19.09 6.95 8.75
C GLY A 219 -20.42 7.60 8.37
N LEU A 220 -21.34 6.89 7.74
CA LEU A 220 -22.63 7.47 7.31
C LEU A 220 -23.43 8.00 8.50
N THR A 221 -23.97 9.20 8.33
CA THR A 221 -24.88 9.86 9.26
C THR A 221 -26.32 9.84 8.72
N LYS A 222 -27.31 10.14 9.57
CA LYS A 222 -28.72 10.25 9.13
C LYS A 222 -28.86 11.21 7.93
N THR A 223 -28.13 12.30 7.93
CA THR A 223 -28.20 13.35 6.88
C THR A 223 -27.58 12.92 5.55
N ASP A 224 -26.77 11.86 5.52
CA ASP A 224 -26.19 11.33 4.30
C ASP A 224 -27.14 10.41 3.53
N ILE A 225 -28.22 9.95 4.18
CA ILE A 225 -29.21 9.05 3.56
C ILE A 225 -30.35 9.89 2.97
N LEU A 226 -30.31 10.10 1.67
CA LEU A 226 -31.25 10.91 0.91
C LEU A 226 -32.37 9.99 0.35
N LEU A 227 -33.30 9.61 1.22
CA LEU A 227 -34.37 8.66 0.87
C LEU A 227 -35.22 9.12 -0.31
N ASP A 228 -35.56 10.42 -0.38
CA ASP A 228 -36.36 11.00 -1.46
C ASP A 228 -35.65 10.95 -2.81
N GLN A 229 -34.31 11.05 -2.79
CA GLN A 229 -33.47 10.97 -4.00
C GLN A 229 -33.00 9.55 -4.30
N LYS A 230 -33.31 8.58 -3.43
CA LYS A 230 -32.80 7.21 -3.48
C LYS A 230 -31.28 7.16 -3.63
N ALA A 231 -30.58 7.99 -2.87
CA ALA A 231 -29.12 8.15 -2.97
C ALA A 231 -28.47 8.28 -1.60
N ILE A 232 -27.19 7.93 -1.53
CA ILE A 232 -26.32 8.14 -0.38
C ILE A 232 -25.30 9.21 -0.73
N SER A 233 -25.21 10.25 0.10
CA SER A 233 -24.20 11.29 -0.01
C SER A 233 -22.90 10.82 0.64
N VAL A 234 -21.84 10.65 -0.14
CA VAL A 234 -20.51 10.29 0.36
C VAL A 234 -19.64 11.52 0.36
N ASN A 235 -19.43 12.11 1.52
CA ASN A 235 -18.72 13.38 1.69
C ASN A 235 -17.62 13.32 2.74
N HIS A 236 -17.55 12.22 3.51
CA HIS A 236 -16.54 11.99 4.54
C HIS A 236 -16.26 10.49 4.76
N THR A 237 -15.26 10.22 5.58
CA THR A 237 -14.83 8.86 5.93
C THR A 237 -14.48 8.81 7.39
N LEU A 238 -15.05 7.88 8.14
CA LEU A 238 -14.68 7.59 9.52
C LEU A 238 -13.48 6.64 9.53
N ILE A 239 -12.43 7.02 10.23
CA ILE A 239 -11.22 6.21 10.40
C ILE A 239 -10.97 5.97 11.88
N TYR A 240 -10.36 4.84 12.21
CA TYR A 240 -9.92 4.50 13.56
C TYR A 240 -8.44 4.19 13.53
N ARG A 241 -7.63 5.01 14.18
CA ARG A 241 -6.18 4.90 14.14
C ARG A 241 -5.52 5.41 15.41
N GLN A 242 -4.25 5.03 15.58
CA GLN A 242 -3.43 5.53 16.67
C GLN A 242 -2.99 6.98 16.40
N LEU A 243 -3.28 7.86 17.36
CA LEU A 243 -2.82 9.24 17.43
C LEU A 243 -2.35 9.49 18.86
N ASP A 244 -1.19 10.10 19.02
CA ASP A 244 -0.62 10.44 20.31
C ASP A 244 -0.62 9.26 21.30
N GLY A 245 -0.34 8.05 20.79
CA GLY A 245 -0.27 6.83 21.58
C GLY A 245 -1.62 6.15 21.88
N LYS A 246 -2.76 6.78 21.52
CA LYS A 246 -4.11 6.22 21.73
C LYS A 246 -4.84 6.02 20.41
N CYS A 247 -5.59 4.90 20.33
CA CYS A 247 -6.48 4.67 19.19
C CYS A 247 -7.76 5.51 19.35
N GLN A 248 -8.09 6.30 18.34
CA GLN A 248 -9.27 7.16 18.34
C GLN A 248 -9.92 7.28 16.97
N PHE A 249 -11.20 7.62 16.97
CA PHE A 249 -11.94 7.91 15.75
C PHE A 249 -11.60 9.31 15.23
N GLN A 250 -11.55 9.43 13.91
CA GLN A 250 -11.39 10.70 13.19
C GLN A 250 -12.21 10.69 11.93
N ILE A 251 -12.67 11.89 11.54
CA ILE A 251 -13.23 12.12 10.22
C ILE A 251 -12.14 12.61 9.27
N THR A 252 -12.14 12.08 8.08
CA THR A 252 -11.34 12.60 6.97
C THR A 252 -12.27 12.94 5.81
N THR A 253 -12.09 14.12 5.26
CA THR A 253 -12.79 14.53 4.04
C THR A 253 -12.04 14.05 2.80
N PRO A 254 -12.72 13.87 1.67
CA PRO A 254 -12.08 13.52 0.40
C PRO A 254 -10.97 14.51 0.03
N LYS A 255 -9.93 14.00 -0.66
CA LYS A 255 -8.78 14.84 -1.07
C LYS A 255 -9.11 15.83 -2.18
N THR A 256 -10.19 15.59 -2.91
CA THR A 256 -10.63 16.38 -4.06
C THR A 256 -12.15 16.52 -4.02
N GLN A 257 -12.70 17.54 -4.67
CA GLN A 257 -14.16 17.71 -4.82
C GLN A 257 -14.81 16.49 -5.51
N LYS A 258 -14.09 15.78 -6.39
CA LYS A 258 -14.54 14.52 -7.00
C LYS A 258 -14.72 13.36 -6.00
N GLY A 259 -14.20 13.50 -4.79
CA GLY A 259 -14.44 12.53 -3.72
C GLY A 259 -15.83 12.62 -3.10
N ASN A 260 -16.49 13.80 -3.21
CA ASN A 260 -17.88 13.95 -2.85
C ASN A 260 -18.73 13.43 -4.00
N ARG A 261 -19.57 12.47 -3.73
CA ARG A 261 -20.41 11.82 -4.73
C ARG A 261 -21.72 11.36 -4.15
N LEU A 262 -22.71 11.26 -5.03
CA LEU A 262 -23.97 10.58 -4.73
C LEU A 262 -23.84 9.14 -5.26
N VAL A 263 -24.17 8.19 -4.43
CA VAL A 263 -24.23 6.76 -4.79
C VAL A 263 -25.70 6.36 -4.80
N PRO A 264 -26.25 5.88 -5.94
CA PRO A 264 -27.65 5.45 -6.00
C PRO A 264 -27.88 4.25 -5.08
N MET A 265 -29.04 4.22 -4.42
CA MET A 265 -29.45 3.10 -3.59
C MET A 265 -30.24 2.08 -4.44
N LEU A 266 -29.81 0.82 -4.39
CA LEU A 266 -30.64 -0.27 -4.88
C LEU A 266 -31.87 -0.46 -3.96
N PRO A 267 -32.99 -1.01 -4.47
CA PRO A 267 -34.21 -1.17 -3.67
C PRO A 267 -34.00 -1.89 -2.33
N ASP A 268 -33.17 -2.93 -2.31
CA ASP A 268 -32.87 -3.64 -1.06
C ASP A 268 -32.06 -2.77 -0.09
N VAL A 269 -31.11 -1.98 -0.58
CA VAL A 269 -30.36 -1.04 0.27
C VAL A 269 -31.30 -0.01 0.89
N GLU A 270 -32.18 0.58 0.10
CA GLU A 270 -33.20 1.54 0.57
C GLU A 270 -34.06 0.91 1.66
N ARG A 271 -34.59 -0.29 1.42
CA ARG A 271 -35.45 -1.03 2.36
C ARG A 271 -34.75 -1.28 3.70
N TYR A 272 -33.51 -1.78 3.68
CA TYR A 272 -32.75 -2.06 4.90
C TYR A 272 -32.35 -0.79 5.65
N LEU A 273 -31.94 0.25 4.94
CA LEU A 273 -31.58 1.54 5.58
C LEU A 273 -32.81 2.22 6.17
N ARG A 274 -33.94 2.24 5.47
CA ARG A 274 -35.20 2.79 5.98
C ARG A 274 -35.64 2.09 7.27
N ALA A 275 -35.72 0.77 7.25
CA ALA A 275 -36.07 -0.01 8.45
C ALA A 275 -35.07 0.22 9.59
N HIS A 276 -33.79 0.33 9.30
CA HIS A 276 -32.77 0.62 10.31
C HIS A 276 -32.93 2.01 10.95
N LEU A 277 -33.20 3.03 10.13
CA LEU A 277 -33.41 4.42 10.59
C LEU A 277 -34.66 4.54 11.46
N GLU A 278 -35.73 3.79 11.17
CA GLU A 278 -36.96 3.80 11.97
C GLU A 278 -36.76 3.28 13.39
N VAL A 279 -35.87 2.28 13.56
CA VAL A 279 -35.66 1.65 14.87
C VAL A 279 -34.37 2.07 15.58
N MET A 280 -33.51 2.87 14.95
CA MET A 280 -32.17 3.11 15.46
C MET A 280 -32.15 3.89 16.80
N ASP A 281 -33.13 4.74 17.04
CA ASP A 281 -33.19 5.50 18.29
C ASP A 281 -33.58 4.57 19.46
N ASP A 282 -34.35 3.52 19.20
CA ASP A 282 -34.68 2.45 20.17
C ASP A 282 -33.57 1.41 20.34
N LEU A 283 -32.79 1.16 19.27
CA LEU A 283 -31.69 0.21 19.30
C LEU A 283 -30.53 0.63 20.19
N TYR A 284 -30.32 1.94 20.36
CA TYR A 284 -29.13 2.45 21.02
C TYR A 284 -29.47 3.25 22.29
N SER A 285 -29.21 2.66 23.44
CA SER A 285 -29.44 3.30 24.75
C SER A 285 -28.51 4.48 25.05
N LYS A 286 -27.38 4.59 24.34
CA LYS A 286 -26.42 5.69 24.53
C LYS A 286 -26.58 6.75 23.44
N PRO A 287 -26.39 8.04 23.77
CA PRO A 287 -26.37 9.10 22.77
C PRO A 287 -25.24 8.85 21.75
N CYS A 288 -25.46 9.31 20.52
CA CYS A 288 -24.45 9.18 19.48
C CYS A 288 -23.24 10.05 19.79
N PRO A 289 -22.02 9.53 19.76
CA PRO A 289 -20.83 10.36 19.94
C PRO A 289 -20.66 11.34 18.80
N THR A 290 -20.16 12.54 19.12
CA THR A 290 -19.83 13.56 18.11
C THR A 290 -18.33 13.51 17.82
N ILE A 291 -17.96 13.38 16.54
CA ILE A 291 -16.57 13.36 16.07
C ILE A 291 -16.35 14.50 15.09
N GLN A 292 -15.56 15.49 15.47
CA GLN A 292 -15.22 16.64 14.63
C GLN A 292 -16.45 17.31 13.97
N GLY A 293 -17.56 17.46 14.74
CA GLY A 293 -18.81 18.07 14.30
C GLY A 293 -19.81 17.13 13.62
N TYR A 294 -19.43 15.88 13.33
CA TYR A 294 -20.34 14.86 12.80
C TYR A 294 -20.99 14.09 13.95
N THR A 295 -22.28 13.88 13.87
CA THR A 295 -23.10 13.11 14.83
C THR A 295 -24.12 12.26 14.07
N ASP A 296 -24.99 11.55 14.79
CA ASP A 296 -26.07 10.73 14.23
C ASP A 296 -25.59 9.66 13.24
N PHE A 297 -24.41 9.06 13.57
CA PHE A 297 -23.89 7.93 12.81
C PHE A 297 -24.87 6.75 12.87
N ILE A 298 -25.22 6.22 11.70
CA ILE A 298 -26.24 5.17 11.58
C ILE A 298 -25.72 3.79 11.99
N PHE A 299 -24.44 3.51 11.79
CA PHE A 299 -23.84 2.22 12.15
C PHE A 299 -23.05 2.31 13.44
N ARG A 300 -23.66 1.76 14.51
CA ARG A 300 -23.07 1.70 15.84
C ARG A 300 -23.03 0.23 16.34
N ASN A 301 -22.18 -0.06 17.30
CA ASN A 301 -22.13 -1.37 17.93
C ASN A 301 -23.30 -1.55 18.93
N ARG A 302 -23.44 -2.75 19.50
CA ARG A 302 -24.51 -3.07 20.50
C ARG A 302 -24.48 -2.17 21.74
N LEU A 303 -23.35 -1.52 22.03
CA LEU A 303 -23.22 -0.60 23.16
C LEU A 303 -23.54 0.85 22.76
N GLY A 304 -23.96 1.11 21.52
CA GLY A 304 -24.22 2.45 20.99
C GLY A 304 -22.95 3.24 20.62
N GLU A 305 -21.78 2.59 20.61
CA GLU A 305 -20.52 3.23 20.23
C GLU A 305 -20.29 3.11 18.73
N LEU A 306 -19.42 4.00 18.17
CA LEU A 306 -19.10 3.96 16.75
C LEU A 306 -18.50 2.64 16.33
N MET A 307 -18.92 2.16 15.16
CA MET A 307 -18.44 0.92 14.61
C MET A 307 -17.02 1.12 14.05
N ASN A 308 -16.07 0.37 14.60
CA ASN A 308 -14.70 0.39 14.11
C ASN A 308 -14.61 -0.33 12.74
N PRO A 309 -14.03 0.29 11.71
CA PRO A 309 -13.86 -0.35 10.40
C PRO A 309 -13.23 -1.74 10.43
N HIS A 310 -12.34 -2.02 11.40
CA HIS A 310 -11.70 -3.33 11.53
C HIS A 310 -12.62 -4.42 12.10
N CYS A 311 -13.70 -4.05 12.82
CA CYS A 311 -14.60 -5.06 13.39
C CYS A 311 -15.41 -5.80 12.32
N LEU A 312 -15.64 -5.17 11.15
CA LEU A 312 -16.36 -5.79 10.05
C LEU A 312 -15.58 -6.98 9.45
N ASN A 313 -14.26 -6.87 9.31
CA ASN A 313 -13.46 -8.00 8.84
C ASN A 313 -13.52 -9.18 9.81
N ARG A 314 -13.43 -8.91 11.12
CA ARG A 314 -13.60 -9.96 12.15
C ARG A 314 -15.01 -10.56 12.13
N ALA A 315 -16.03 -9.76 11.80
CA ALA A 315 -17.38 -10.27 11.64
C ALA A 315 -17.47 -11.20 10.43
N ILE A 316 -16.93 -10.80 9.27
CA ILE A 316 -16.85 -11.64 8.08
C ILE A 316 -16.16 -12.97 8.37
N GLU A 317 -14.99 -12.95 9.01
CA GLU A 317 -14.24 -14.16 9.36
C GLU A 317 -15.07 -15.14 10.21
N ARG A 318 -15.77 -14.62 11.23
CA ARG A 318 -16.63 -15.45 12.10
C ARG A 318 -17.85 -15.98 11.35
N ILE A 319 -18.53 -15.11 10.60
CA ILE A 319 -19.72 -15.47 9.82
C ILE A 319 -19.35 -16.55 8.78
N SER A 320 -18.26 -16.34 8.03
CA SER A 320 -17.83 -17.31 7.01
C SER A 320 -17.40 -18.64 7.63
N ARG A 321 -16.69 -18.63 8.75
CA ARG A 321 -16.31 -19.85 9.47
C ARG A 321 -17.55 -20.64 9.91
N ASP A 322 -18.50 -19.96 10.56
CA ASP A 322 -19.69 -20.62 11.14
C ASP A 322 -20.64 -21.10 10.02
N TYR A 323 -20.79 -20.32 8.95
CA TYR A 323 -21.50 -20.74 7.74
C TYR A 323 -20.84 -21.99 7.12
N ASN A 324 -19.55 -21.95 6.87
CA ASN A 324 -18.83 -23.06 6.22
C ASN A 324 -18.92 -24.35 7.03
N ALA A 325 -18.86 -24.26 8.38
CA ALA A 325 -19.03 -25.41 9.24
C ALA A 325 -20.45 -26.02 9.09
N GLN A 326 -21.50 -25.18 9.16
CA GLN A 326 -22.88 -25.64 9.02
C GLN A 326 -23.17 -26.17 7.60
N GLU A 327 -22.67 -25.50 6.58
CA GLU A 327 -22.84 -25.91 5.18
C GLU A 327 -22.16 -27.24 4.89
N THR A 328 -20.97 -27.48 5.46
CA THR A 328 -20.28 -28.77 5.29
C THR A 328 -21.08 -29.92 5.91
N GLU A 329 -21.64 -29.71 7.10
CA GLU A 329 -22.49 -30.71 7.75
C GLU A 329 -23.81 -30.97 6.98
N LEU A 330 -24.43 -29.90 6.45
CA LEU A 330 -25.66 -29.99 5.71
C LEU A 330 -25.44 -30.69 4.37
N ALA A 331 -24.43 -30.29 3.62
CA ALA A 331 -24.09 -30.88 2.33
C ALA A 331 -23.74 -32.36 2.44
N ALA A 332 -23.04 -32.76 3.52
CA ALA A 332 -22.79 -34.19 3.80
C ALA A 332 -24.04 -34.99 4.08
N LYS A 333 -25.07 -34.41 4.72
CA LYS A 333 -26.39 -35.06 4.96
C LYS A 333 -27.21 -35.17 3.70
N GLU A 334 -27.05 -34.20 2.79
CA GLU A 334 -27.81 -34.11 1.54
C GLU A 334 -27.05 -34.75 0.35
N ASP A 335 -25.90 -35.33 0.57
CA ASP A 335 -25.03 -35.98 -0.45
C ASP A 335 -24.73 -35.05 -1.65
N ARG A 336 -24.38 -33.79 -1.35
CA ARG A 336 -24.02 -32.78 -2.32
C ARG A 336 -22.71 -32.11 -1.99
N GLU A 337 -22.11 -31.44 -2.97
CA GLU A 337 -20.94 -30.58 -2.74
C GLU A 337 -21.32 -29.33 -1.94
N PRO A 338 -20.53 -28.96 -0.90
CA PRO A 338 -20.77 -27.78 -0.10
C PRO A 338 -20.42 -26.49 -0.86
N LEU A 339 -21.28 -25.48 -0.76
CA LEU A 339 -20.98 -24.13 -1.24
C LEU A 339 -20.23 -23.36 -0.16
N LEU A 340 -18.91 -23.44 -0.14
CA LEU A 340 -18.08 -22.78 0.88
C LEU A 340 -17.77 -21.33 0.51
N LEU A 341 -17.86 -20.43 1.50
CA LEU A 341 -17.40 -19.06 1.36
C LEU A 341 -15.87 -19.03 1.38
N PRO A 342 -15.23 -18.35 0.41
CA PRO A 342 -13.77 -18.16 0.42
C PRO A 342 -13.33 -17.23 1.55
N HIS A 343 -12.03 -17.15 1.80
CA HIS A 343 -11.51 -16.09 2.67
C HIS A 343 -11.59 -14.74 1.95
N PHE A 344 -12.36 -13.80 2.50
CA PHE A 344 -12.54 -12.47 1.94
C PHE A 344 -12.61 -11.39 3.03
N SER A 345 -12.50 -10.14 2.62
CA SER A 345 -12.57 -8.96 3.47
C SER A 345 -13.67 -8.01 3.01
N VAL A 346 -13.99 -7.00 3.80
CA VAL A 346 -14.95 -5.93 3.41
C VAL A 346 -14.59 -5.30 2.06
N HIS A 347 -13.30 -5.22 1.74
CA HIS A 347 -12.88 -4.65 0.46
C HIS A 347 -13.26 -5.52 -0.74
N ASN A 348 -13.36 -6.84 -0.55
CA ASN A 348 -13.86 -7.76 -1.57
C ASN A 348 -15.36 -7.54 -1.86
N LEU A 349 -16.17 -7.11 -0.86
CA LEU A 349 -17.57 -6.75 -1.09
C LEU A 349 -17.68 -5.56 -2.07
N ARG A 350 -16.81 -4.56 -1.91
CA ARG A 350 -16.72 -3.45 -2.86
C ARG A 350 -16.26 -3.91 -4.25
N HIS A 351 -15.31 -4.85 -4.34
CA HIS A 351 -14.92 -5.46 -5.61
C HIS A 351 -16.08 -6.21 -6.24
N THR A 352 -16.84 -6.98 -5.45
CA THR A 352 -18.02 -7.69 -5.91
C THR A 352 -19.05 -6.74 -6.51
N PHE A 353 -19.37 -5.64 -5.83
CA PHE A 353 -20.25 -4.60 -6.38
C PHE A 353 -19.73 -4.03 -7.69
N CYS A 354 -18.45 -3.67 -7.74
CA CYS A 354 -17.83 -3.13 -8.95
C CYS A 354 -17.90 -4.12 -10.12
N THR A 355 -17.65 -5.41 -9.87
CA THR A 355 -17.77 -6.50 -10.85
C THR A 355 -19.20 -6.60 -11.37
N ARG A 356 -20.21 -6.62 -10.47
CA ARG A 356 -21.62 -6.67 -10.86
C ARG A 356 -22.04 -5.44 -11.66
N LEU A 357 -21.53 -4.28 -11.30
CA LEU A 357 -21.80 -3.04 -12.03
C LEU A 357 -21.25 -3.10 -13.46
N PHE A 358 -20.04 -3.64 -13.66
CA PHE A 358 -19.46 -3.85 -14.99
C PHE A 358 -20.21 -4.90 -15.84
N GLU A 359 -20.91 -5.84 -15.23
CA GLU A 359 -21.70 -6.83 -15.96
C GLU A 359 -22.91 -6.21 -16.66
N VAL A 360 -23.44 -5.09 -16.12
CA VAL A 360 -24.64 -4.42 -16.64
C VAL A 360 -24.34 -3.07 -17.29
N GLU A 361 -23.27 -2.40 -16.89
CA GLU A 361 -22.88 -1.06 -17.37
C GLU A 361 -21.42 -1.04 -17.83
N PRO A 362 -21.15 -0.95 -19.14
CA PRO A 362 -19.78 -0.95 -19.66
C PRO A 362 -19.07 0.40 -19.58
N ASP A 363 -19.78 1.50 -19.23
CA ASP A 363 -19.13 2.82 -19.13
C ASP A 363 -18.20 2.91 -17.93
N CYS A 364 -16.90 2.76 -18.19
CA CYS A 364 -15.86 2.83 -17.16
C CYS A 364 -15.82 4.18 -16.43
N LYS A 365 -16.24 5.29 -17.07
CA LYS A 365 -16.26 6.61 -16.41
C LYS A 365 -17.41 6.72 -15.41
N PHE A 366 -18.58 6.21 -15.79
CA PHE A 366 -19.72 6.12 -14.87
C PHE A 366 -19.36 5.27 -13.64
N ILE A 367 -18.79 4.08 -13.86
CA ILE A 367 -18.34 3.19 -12.79
C ILE A 367 -17.27 3.86 -11.91
N GLN A 368 -16.29 4.52 -12.52
CA GLN A 368 -15.28 5.29 -11.78
C GLN A 368 -15.93 6.34 -10.87
N GLN A 369 -16.94 7.03 -11.35
CA GLN A 369 -17.65 8.07 -10.59
C GLN A 369 -18.43 7.47 -9.42
N VAL A 370 -19.22 6.42 -9.65
CA VAL A 370 -20.00 5.71 -8.60
C VAL A 370 -19.05 5.16 -7.53
N MET A 371 -17.97 4.50 -7.95
CA MET A 371 -16.98 3.92 -7.06
C MET A 371 -16.11 4.98 -6.37
N GLY A 372 -15.96 6.17 -6.92
CA GLY A 372 -15.07 7.20 -6.40
C GLY A 372 -13.60 6.78 -6.47
N HIS A 373 -13.18 6.15 -7.58
CA HIS A 373 -11.79 5.85 -7.86
C HIS A 373 -11.07 7.11 -8.35
N ALA A 374 -9.97 7.48 -7.67
CA ALA A 374 -9.18 8.66 -8.06
C ALA A 374 -8.50 8.44 -9.42
N ASP A 375 -8.05 7.21 -9.69
CA ASP A 375 -7.43 6.79 -10.93
C ASP A 375 -8.32 5.79 -11.67
N ILE A 376 -8.51 6.00 -12.97
CA ILE A 376 -9.29 5.09 -13.83
C ILE A 376 -8.60 3.73 -13.97
N SER A 377 -7.29 3.65 -13.81
CA SER A 377 -6.54 2.39 -13.87
C SER A 377 -7.09 1.35 -12.88
N THR A 378 -7.45 1.78 -11.66
CA THR A 378 -8.07 0.89 -10.67
C THR A 378 -9.41 0.31 -11.16
N THR A 379 -10.17 1.07 -11.94
CA THR A 379 -11.43 0.62 -12.53
C THR A 379 -11.16 -0.31 -13.70
N MET A 380 -10.17 0.02 -14.53
CA MET A 380 -9.76 -0.77 -15.69
C MET A 380 -9.15 -2.12 -15.30
N ASP A 381 -8.41 -2.19 -14.21
CA ASP A 381 -7.86 -3.47 -13.71
C ASP A 381 -8.98 -4.48 -13.40
N ILE A 382 -10.08 -4.02 -12.79
CA ILE A 382 -11.26 -4.86 -12.53
C ILE A 382 -11.94 -5.27 -13.86
N TYR A 383 -12.09 -4.32 -14.79
CA TYR A 383 -12.67 -4.57 -16.10
C TYR A 383 -11.90 -5.64 -16.90
N THR A 384 -10.56 -5.54 -16.90
CA THR A 384 -9.69 -6.48 -17.61
C THR A 384 -9.87 -7.91 -17.10
N HIS A 385 -10.00 -8.10 -15.79
CA HIS A 385 -10.28 -9.43 -15.21
C HIS A 385 -11.63 -9.99 -15.65
N ILE A 386 -12.68 -9.18 -15.59
CA ILE A 386 -14.04 -9.62 -15.98
C ILE A 386 -14.09 -9.99 -17.46
N THR A 387 -13.45 -9.18 -18.31
CA THR A 387 -13.39 -9.46 -19.76
C THR A 387 -12.59 -10.71 -20.06
N GLN A 388 -11.54 -11.00 -19.31
CA GLN A 388 -10.74 -12.21 -19.47
C GLN A 388 -11.51 -13.48 -19.03
N GLU A 389 -12.24 -13.42 -17.92
CA GLU A 389 -13.13 -14.50 -17.49
C GLU A 389 -14.29 -14.73 -18.47
N LYS A 390 -14.95 -13.66 -18.94
CA LYS A 390 -15.99 -13.74 -19.98
C LYS A 390 -15.43 -14.31 -21.29
N MET A 391 -14.24 -13.92 -21.69
CA MET A 391 -13.59 -14.42 -22.90
C MET A 391 -13.32 -15.91 -22.80
N ASN A 392 -12.77 -16.37 -21.65
CA ASN A 392 -12.50 -17.79 -21.41
C ASN A 392 -13.80 -18.63 -21.40
N SER A 393 -14.84 -18.15 -20.72
CA SER A 393 -16.14 -18.83 -20.69
C SER A 393 -16.83 -18.82 -22.05
N THR A 394 -16.73 -17.74 -22.81
CA THR A 394 -17.26 -17.63 -24.17
C THR A 394 -16.52 -18.56 -25.13
N VAL A 395 -15.18 -18.61 -25.06
CA VAL A 395 -14.38 -19.54 -25.89
C VAL A 395 -14.74 -20.99 -25.57
N GLN A 396 -14.90 -21.37 -24.31
CA GLN A 396 -15.35 -22.72 -23.93
C GLN A 396 -16.76 -23.02 -24.44
N SER A 397 -17.68 -22.04 -24.40
CA SER A 397 -19.04 -22.19 -24.91
C SER A 397 -19.07 -22.29 -26.43
N ILE A 398 -18.25 -21.53 -27.13
CA ILE A 398 -18.11 -21.58 -28.58
C ILE A 398 -17.45 -22.91 -28.99
N SER A 399 -16.44 -23.37 -28.30
CA SER A 399 -15.76 -24.65 -28.55
C SER A 399 -16.74 -25.82 -28.46
N LYS A 400 -17.69 -25.80 -27.48
CA LYS A 400 -18.73 -26.81 -27.30
C LYS A 400 -19.83 -26.72 -28.36
N LYS A 401 -20.07 -25.54 -28.96
CA LYS A 401 -21.15 -25.34 -29.97
C LYS A 401 -20.67 -25.48 -31.42
N LEU A 402 -19.42 -25.22 -31.68
CA LEU A 402 -18.86 -25.25 -33.03
C LEU A 402 -18.42 -26.63 -33.51
N ASP A 403 -18.36 -27.62 -32.61
CA ASP A 403 -18.05 -29.04 -32.90
C ASP A 403 -17.26 -29.21 -34.23
N LEU A 404 -16.02 -28.73 -34.21
CA LEU A 404 -15.22 -28.55 -35.42
C LEU A 404 -14.61 -29.85 -35.95
N PHE A 405 -14.80 -31.02 -35.23
CA PHE A 405 -14.29 -32.32 -35.60
C PHE A 405 -15.26 -33.46 -35.21
#